data_29d8653f0a9bc0ef45e2fd239c39bc56
#
_entry.id   29d8653f0a9bc0ef45e2fd239c39bc56
#
_cell.length_a   1.000
_cell.length_b   1.000
_cell.length_c   1.000
_cell.angle_alpha   90.00
_cell.angle_beta   90.00
_cell.angle_gamma   90.00
#
_symmetry.space_group_name_H-M   'P 1'
#
loop_
_entity.id
_entity.type
_entity.pdbx_description
1 polymer ?
#
loop_
_entity_poly.entity_id
_entity_poly.type
_entity_poly.pdbx_seq_one_letter_code
_entity_poly.pdbx_strand_id
1 'polypeptide(L)'
;MAMKKIVKLIYIVIALQFVFTSCHKDSALNPVSIFDGGKVEEQNDFDKWIYKNLTQPYNIEVKYRLEDKETAQRYNLAPADYNKAIALTKLTKFLWLESYEELLGDAFIRTYCPKILNLIGSVAYEEGSMILGTAEGGLKITLYNVNSLDPDDLDIEFLNYWYFKTMHHEFAHILHQTKNYSTDFNLISLDYQSGAWVNLSDQGALDMGFISPYASSEPQEDFVELISIYVTHDSAYWTKRLNSASAEGKAKIQAKFDIVKEYLQTSWNFNIDDLRDIVQRRSGLIGGLDLKSLN
;
A
#
# COMPACT_ATOMS: atom_id res chain seq x y z
N MET A 1 -35.24 32.11 -57.04
CA MET A 1 -33.99 31.44 -56.59
C MET A 1 -33.14 32.34 -55.66
N ALA A 2 -33.06 33.64 -55.90
CA ALA A 2 -32.31 34.62 -55.11
C ALA A 2 -32.79 34.79 -53.68
N MET A 3 -34.11 34.85 -53.45
CA MET A 3 -34.71 35.10 -52.12
C MET A 3 -34.40 33.96 -51.10
N LYS A 4 -34.37 32.67 -51.55
CA LYS A 4 -33.99 31.55 -50.69
C LYS A 4 -32.51 31.56 -50.28
N LYS A 5 -31.60 32.12 -51.09
CA LYS A 5 -30.20 32.30 -50.76
C LYS A 5 -29.98 33.41 -49.73
N ILE A 6 -30.74 34.50 -49.84
CA ILE A 6 -30.68 35.63 -48.91
C ILE A 6 -31.17 35.20 -47.54
N VAL A 7 -32.28 34.45 -47.45
CA VAL A 7 -32.81 33.95 -46.19
C VAL A 7 -31.82 32.99 -45.50
N LYS A 8 -31.14 32.07 -46.25
CA LYS A 8 -30.09 31.23 -45.70
C LYS A 8 -28.90 32.02 -45.19
N LEU A 9 -28.51 33.09 -45.88
CA LEU A 9 -27.38 33.92 -45.45
C LEU A 9 -27.72 34.67 -44.16
N ILE A 10 -28.95 35.16 -44.00
CA ILE A 10 -29.44 35.82 -42.78
C ILE A 10 -29.40 34.83 -41.59
N TYR A 11 -29.86 33.58 -41.78
CA TYR A 11 -29.78 32.56 -40.71
C TYR A 11 -28.35 32.20 -40.32
N ILE A 12 -27.42 32.18 -41.27
CA ILE A 12 -25.99 31.92 -40.97
C ILE A 12 -25.39 33.10 -40.18
N VAL A 13 -25.73 34.35 -40.55
CA VAL A 13 -25.22 35.53 -39.84
C VAL A 13 -25.79 35.61 -38.40
N ILE A 14 -27.07 35.27 -38.22
CA ILE A 14 -27.71 35.23 -36.90
C ILE A 14 -27.09 34.09 -36.04
N ALA A 15 -26.85 32.92 -36.64
CA ALA A 15 -26.20 31.81 -35.94
C ALA A 15 -24.73 32.14 -35.55
N LEU A 16 -24.00 32.89 -36.37
CA LEU A 16 -22.63 33.34 -35.99
C LEU A 16 -22.62 34.34 -34.86
N GLN A 17 -23.67 35.17 -34.69
CA GLN A 17 -23.75 36.14 -33.58
C GLN A 17 -23.96 35.46 -32.23
N PHE A 18 -24.55 34.26 -32.16
CA PHE A 18 -24.72 33.50 -30.89
C PHE A 18 -23.44 32.80 -30.46
N VAL A 19 -22.44 32.64 -31.31
CA VAL A 19 -21.18 31.97 -30.95
C VAL A 19 -20.22 32.90 -30.20
N PHE A 20 -20.41 34.22 -30.25
CA PHE A 20 -19.50 35.20 -29.66
C PHE A 20 -19.97 35.75 -28.29
N THR A 21 -21.15 35.35 -27.77
CA THR A 21 -21.65 35.84 -26.48
C THR A 21 -21.35 34.94 -25.31
N SER A 22 -20.55 33.89 -25.49
CA SER A 22 -20.22 32.91 -24.42
C SER A 22 -18.91 33.20 -23.66
N CYS A 23 -18.31 34.38 -23.83
CA CYS A 23 -17.23 34.82 -22.94
C CYS A 23 -17.80 35.82 -21.93
N HIS A 24 -18.48 35.32 -20.90
CA HIS A 24 -18.53 36.06 -19.64
C HIS A 24 -17.12 36.18 -19.12
N LYS A 25 -16.60 37.39 -18.96
CA LYS A 25 -15.41 37.61 -18.16
C LYS A 25 -15.73 37.12 -16.78
N ASP A 26 -15.17 35.96 -16.40
CA ASP A 26 -15.21 35.56 -15.00
C ASP A 26 -14.70 36.73 -14.18
N SER A 27 -15.49 37.13 -13.18
CA SER A 27 -15.03 38.13 -12.21
C SER A 27 -13.71 37.69 -11.65
N ALA A 28 -12.73 38.58 -11.60
CA ALA A 28 -11.42 38.27 -11.03
C ALA A 28 -11.63 37.50 -9.71
N LEU A 29 -11.03 36.33 -9.61
CA LEU A 29 -11.09 35.51 -8.40
C LEU A 29 -10.65 36.37 -7.22
N ASN A 30 -11.45 36.34 -6.14
CA ASN A 30 -11.06 37.04 -4.92
C ASN A 30 -9.70 36.50 -4.49
N PRO A 31 -8.65 37.38 -4.39
CA PRO A 31 -7.32 36.94 -3.97
C PRO A 31 -7.30 36.39 -2.53
N VAL A 32 -8.37 36.67 -1.76
CA VAL A 32 -8.55 36.09 -0.42
C VAL A 32 -9.31 34.76 -0.59
N SER A 33 -8.68 33.65 -0.26
CA SER A 33 -9.33 32.33 -0.21
C SER A 33 -10.52 32.37 0.72
N ILE A 34 -11.69 31.90 0.26
CA ILE A 34 -12.87 31.67 1.13
C ILE A 34 -12.64 30.49 2.10
N PHE A 35 -11.67 29.64 1.81
CA PHE A 35 -11.20 28.64 2.75
C PHE A 35 -10.24 29.38 3.68
N ASP A 36 -10.63 29.49 4.94
CA ASP A 36 -9.73 29.88 6.01
C ASP A 36 -8.51 28.98 5.86
N GLY A 37 -7.36 29.54 5.49
CA GLY A 37 -6.12 28.78 5.38
C GLY A 37 -5.90 28.21 6.75
N GLY A 38 -6.37 26.96 6.95
CA GLY A 38 -6.52 26.33 8.25
C GLY A 38 -5.28 26.66 9.06
N LYS A 39 -5.45 27.01 10.33
CA LYS A 39 -4.34 27.28 11.24
C LYS A 39 -3.27 26.26 10.93
N VAL A 40 -2.14 26.69 10.40
CA VAL A 40 -0.96 25.81 10.24
C VAL A 40 -0.74 25.28 11.64
N GLU A 41 -1.12 24.03 11.90
CA GLU A 41 -0.87 23.42 13.20
C GLU A 41 0.63 23.58 13.45
N GLU A 42 0.94 24.11 14.62
CA GLU A 42 2.34 24.34 14.99
C GLU A 42 3.06 23.01 14.92
N GLN A 43 4.02 22.89 14.00
CA GLN A 43 4.75 21.64 13.77
C GLN A 43 5.54 21.30 15.03
N ASN A 44 5.25 20.13 15.59
CA ASN A 44 6.07 19.59 16.67
C ASN A 44 7.37 18.94 16.10
N ASP A 45 8.21 18.42 16.96
CA ASP A 45 9.49 17.87 16.53
C ASP A 45 9.33 16.59 15.68
N PHE A 46 8.27 15.82 15.91
CA PHE A 46 7.98 14.67 15.06
C PHE A 46 7.50 15.06 13.65
N ASP A 47 6.68 16.11 13.53
CA ASP A 47 6.28 16.65 12.23
C ASP A 47 7.51 17.13 11.43
N LYS A 48 8.46 17.78 12.08
CA LYS A 48 9.74 18.20 11.46
C LYS A 48 10.59 17.00 11.05
N TRP A 49 10.64 15.97 11.90
CA TRP A 49 11.35 14.73 11.61
C TRP A 49 10.75 14.01 10.41
N ILE A 50 9.41 13.86 10.36
CA ILE A 50 8.68 13.29 9.22
C ILE A 50 9.00 14.05 7.94
N TYR A 51 8.90 15.39 7.99
CA TYR A 51 9.22 16.23 6.83
C TYR A 51 10.62 15.96 6.29
N LYS A 52 11.63 15.98 7.14
CA LYS A 52 13.03 15.76 6.78
C LYS A 52 13.32 14.36 6.27
N ASN A 53 12.74 13.34 6.91
CA ASN A 53 13.12 11.93 6.70
C ASN A 53 12.19 11.15 5.76
N LEU A 54 10.96 11.63 5.53
CA LEU A 54 9.94 10.93 4.72
C LEU A 54 9.35 11.84 3.64
N THR A 55 8.86 13.03 4.00
CA THR A 55 8.20 13.88 3.01
C THR A 55 9.19 14.40 1.98
N GLN A 56 10.31 14.95 2.40
CA GLN A 56 11.31 15.52 1.50
C GLN A 56 12.01 14.47 0.63
N PRO A 57 12.50 13.33 1.18
CA PRO A 57 13.17 12.32 0.37
C PRO A 57 12.22 11.43 -0.44
N TYR A 58 11.02 11.06 0.06
CA TYR A 58 10.15 10.07 -0.56
C TYR A 58 8.79 10.60 -1.01
N ASN A 59 8.46 11.86 -0.69
CA ASN A 59 7.15 12.45 -0.91
C ASN A 59 6.02 11.68 -0.19
N ILE A 60 6.30 11.23 1.04
CA ILE A 60 5.35 10.51 1.90
C ILE A 60 4.91 11.43 3.03
N GLU A 61 3.60 11.56 3.21
CA GLU A 61 2.97 12.16 4.38
C GLU A 61 2.67 11.08 5.41
N VAL A 62 3.02 11.29 6.68
CA VAL A 62 2.64 10.40 7.77
C VAL A 62 1.55 11.06 8.61
N LYS A 63 0.41 10.40 8.69
CA LYS A 63 -0.71 10.81 9.53
C LYS A 63 -0.75 9.92 10.77
N TYR A 64 -0.46 10.49 11.91
CA TYR A 64 -0.47 9.80 13.20
C TYR A 64 -1.48 10.39 14.19
N ARG A 65 -2.01 11.57 13.88
CA ARG A 65 -3.18 12.13 14.55
C ARG A 65 -4.42 11.53 13.90
N LEU A 66 -5.35 11.04 14.72
CA LEU A 66 -6.60 10.50 14.19
C LEU A 66 -7.42 11.61 13.54
N GLU A 67 -7.68 11.48 12.24
CA GLU A 67 -8.53 12.38 11.49
C GLU A 67 -9.72 11.60 10.93
N ASP A 68 -10.95 12.04 11.21
CA ASP A 68 -12.18 11.35 10.78
C ASP A 68 -12.23 11.12 9.26
N LYS A 69 -11.71 12.08 8.48
CA LYS A 69 -11.67 11.99 7.01
C LYS A 69 -10.72 10.92 6.46
N GLU A 70 -9.75 10.49 7.26
CA GLU A 70 -8.75 9.49 6.88
C GLU A 70 -9.14 8.07 7.31
N THR A 71 -10.28 7.93 7.99
CA THR A 71 -10.75 6.66 8.55
C THR A 71 -12.17 6.35 8.09
N ALA A 72 -12.48 5.06 7.96
CA ALA A 72 -13.85 4.66 7.68
C ALA A 72 -14.71 4.84 8.94
N GLN A 73 -15.78 5.63 8.84
CA GLN A 73 -16.69 5.98 9.96
C GLN A 73 -17.36 4.74 10.61
N ARG A 74 -17.32 3.58 9.95
CA ARG A 74 -17.86 2.33 10.49
C ARG A 74 -17.00 1.70 11.60
N TYR A 75 -15.77 2.17 11.79
CA TYR A 75 -14.85 1.66 12.80
C TYR A 75 -14.78 2.57 14.01
N ASN A 76 -14.75 1.96 15.21
CA ASN A 76 -14.44 2.68 16.45
C ASN A 76 -12.92 2.64 16.66
N LEU A 77 -12.24 3.72 16.31
CA LEU A 77 -10.79 3.80 16.29
C LEU A 77 -10.25 4.69 17.41
N ALA A 78 -9.08 4.37 17.91
CA ALA A 78 -8.32 5.18 18.85
C ALA A 78 -7.10 5.80 18.17
N PRO A 79 -6.68 7.02 18.56
CA PRO A 79 -5.46 7.63 18.05
C PRO A 79 -4.23 6.81 18.42
N ALA A 80 -3.20 6.90 17.57
CA ALA A 80 -1.91 6.31 17.86
C ALA A 80 -1.23 7.04 19.03
N ASP A 81 -0.62 6.28 19.94
CA ASP A 81 0.31 6.83 20.93
C ASP A 81 1.48 7.51 20.22
N TYR A 82 1.85 8.69 20.69
CA TYR A 82 2.86 9.53 20.06
C TYR A 82 4.23 8.84 19.94
N ASN A 83 4.71 8.21 21.02
CA ASN A 83 6.02 7.57 21.03
C ASN A 83 6.02 6.29 20.19
N LYS A 84 4.93 5.55 20.19
CA LYS A 84 4.75 4.36 19.37
C LYS A 84 4.61 4.69 17.87
N ALA A 85 3.97 5.80 17.55
CA ALA A 85 3.92 6.32 16.19
C ALA A 85 5.32 6.72 15.68
N ILE A 86 6.16 7.37 16.52
CA ILE A 86 7.56 7.65 16.20
C ILE A 86 8.31 6.34 15.90
N ALA A 87 8.21 5.37 16.82
CA ALA A 87 8.90 4.09 16.68
C ALA A 87 8.50 3.35 15.40
N LEU A 88 7.19 3.20 15.14
CA LEU A 88 6.70 2.52 13.93
C LEU A 88 7.12 3.25 12.66
N THR A 89 7.07 4.59 12.66
CA THR A 89 7.50 5.38 11.50
C THR A 89 9.00 5.18 11.18
N LYS A 90 9.84 5.12 12.21
CA LYS A 90 11.28 4.84 12.06
C LYS A 90 11.52 3.40 11.57
N LEU A 91 10.81 2.43 12.13
CA LEU A 91 10.85 1.04 11.68
C LEU A 91 10.40 0.90 10.22
N THR A 92 9.33 1.61 9.82
CA THR A 92 8.84 1.65 8.44
C THR A 92 9.90 2.19 7.49
N LYS A 93 10.55 3.28 7.85
CA LYS A 93 11.67 3.82 7.07
C LYS A 93 12.78 2.79 6.92
N PHE A 94 13.24 2.21 8.02
CA PHE A 94 14.38 1.30 8.05
C PHE A 94 14.09 -0.06 7.39
N LEU A 95 12.99 -0.72 7.76
CA LEU A 95 12.72 -2.09 7.30
C LEU A 95 12.09 -2.15 5.90
N TRP A 96 11.32 -1.13 5.52
CA TRP A 96 10.57 -1.16 4.28
C TRP A 96 11.12 -0.19 3.22
N LEU A 97 11.14 1.12 3.46
CA LEU A 97 11.57 2.11 2.46
C LEU A 97 13.02 1.92 2.06
N GLU A 98 13.92 1.85 3.03
CA GLU A 98 15.36 1.71 2.78
C GLU A 98 15.74 0.33 2.23
N SER A 99 14.91 -0.70 2.40
CA SER A 99 15.13 -2.00 1.77
C SER A 99 14.94 -1.93 0.25
N TYR A 100 13.88 -1.28 -0.20
CA TYR A 100 13.67 -1.05 -1.63
C TYR A 100 14.62 -0.01 -2.21
N GLU A 101 14.98 1.03 -1.45
CA GLU A 101 15.96 2.03 -1.86
C GLU A 101 17.34 1.41 -2.08
N GLU A 102 17.77 0.53 -1.17
CA GLU A 102 19.03 -0.20 -1.28
C GLU A 102 19.08 -1.08 -2.53
N LEU A 103 17.97 -1.76 -2.86
CA LEU A 103 17.88 -2.67 -4.00
C LEU A 103 17.71 -1.95 -5.33
N LEU A 104 16.87 -0.90 -5.39
CA LEU A 104 16.35 -0.31 -6.63
C LEU A 104 16.66 1.19 -6.78
N GLY A 105 17.25 1.80 -5.76
CA GLY A 105 17.55 3.22 -5.72
C GLY A 105 16.36 4.10 -5.32
N ASP A 106 16.69 5.36 -4.99
CA ASP A 106 15.73 6.36 -4.50
C ASP A 106 14.64 6.73 -5.53
N ALA A 107 14.99 6.77 -6.80
CA ALA A 107 14.05 7.12 -7.87
C ALA A 107 12.89 6.12 -7.98
N PHE A 108 13.15 4.83 -7.76
CA PHE A 108 12.13 3.79 -7.77
C PHE A 108 11.12 4.01 -6.64
N ILE A 109 11.61 4.10 -5.41
CA ILE A 109 10.72 4.20 -4.25
C ILE A 109 9.95 5.53 -4.26
N ARG A 110 10.56 6.63 -4.68
CA ARG A 110 9.88 7.93 -4.86
C ARG A 110 8.73 7.86 -5.85
N THR A 111 8.89 7.08 -6.91
CA THR A 111 7.88 6.98 -7.97
C THR A 111 6.70 6.14 -7.53
N TYR A 112 6.95 4.99 -6.91
CA TYR A 112 5.95 3.95 -6.71
C TYR A 112 5.46 3.80 -5.28
N CYS A 113 6.16 4.34 -4.26
CA CYS A 113 5.68 4.23 -2.88
C CYS A 113 4.34 4.94 -2.68
N PRO A 114 3.50 4.45 -1.75
CA PRO A 114 2.32 5.15 -1.28
C PRO A 114 2.66 6.56 -0.83
N LYS A 115 1.74 7.50 -1.00
CA LYS A 115 1.98 8.91 -0.63
C LYS A 115 1.52 9.25 0.78
N ILE A 116 0.69 8.40 1.38
CA ILE A 116 0.19 8.56 2.74
C ILE A 116 0.40 7.28 3.53
N LEU A 117 1.03 7.40 4.68
CA LEU A 117 1.07 6.38 5.72
C LEU A 117 0.20 6.86 6.88
N ASN A 118 -0.91 6.16 7.13
CA ASN A 118 -1.87 6.50 8.17
C ASN A 118 -1.74 5.52 9.35
N LEU A 119 -1.48 6.03 10.56
CA LEU A 119 -1.21 5.25 11.75
C LEU A 119 -2.38 5.33 12.72
N ILE A 120 -3.01 4.19 13.00
CA ILE A 120 -4.17 4.06 13.88
C ILE A 120 -3.79 3.26 15.12
N GLY A 121 -4.11 3.81 16.29
CA GLY A 121 -3.72 3.23 17.57
C GLY A 121 -4.38 1.89 17.89
N SER A 122 -5.65 1.74 17.56
CA SER A 122 -6.43 0.53 17.85
C SER A 122 -6.50 -0.42 16.66
N VAL A 123 -6.97 -1.64 16.91
CA VAL A 123 -7.42 -2.59 15.88
C VAL A 123 -8.71 -2.08 15.25
N ALA A 124 -8.92 -2.38 13.97
CA ALA A 124 -10.22 -2.26 13.31
C ALA A 124 -10.86 -3.65 13.14
N TYR A 125 -12.18 -3.69 13.26
CA TYR A 125 -12.96 -4.93 13.08
C TYR A 125 -14.02 -4.71 12.01
N GLU A 126 -14.15 -5.68 11.11
CA GLU A 126 -15.22 -5.75 10.12
C GLU A 126 -15.79 -7.14 10.09
N GLU A 127 -17.11 -7.25 10.29
CA GLU A 127 -17.84 -8.52 10.29
C GLU A 127 -17.22 -9.63 11.16
N GLY A 128 -16.64 -9.23 12.29
CA GLY A 128 -15.99 -10.16 13.24
C GLY A 128 -14.54 -10.52 12.91
N SER A 129 -14.00 -10.04 11.80
CA SER A 129 -12.58 -10.20 11.43
C SER A 129 -11.76 -8.98 11.78
N MET A 130 -10.50 -9.20 12.20
CA MET A 130 -9.54 -8.12 12.40
C MET A 130 -8.96 -7.66 11.06
N ILE A 131 -8.88 -6.34 10.90
CA ILE A 131 -8.19 -5.71 9.77
C ILE A 131 -6.81 -5.30 10.24
N LEU A 132 -5.78 -5.85 9.61
CA LEU A 132 -4.38 -5.55 9.95
C LEU A 132 -3.89 -4.27 9.27
N GLY A 133 -4.37 -4.01 8.06
CA GLY A 133 -4.09 -2.82 7.28
C GLY A 133 -5.01 -2.74 6.08
N THR A 134 -5.00 -1.60 5.42
CA THR A 134 -5.74 -1.38 4.16
C THR A 134 -4.92 -0.48 3.25
N ALA A 135 -5.01 -0.70 1.93
CA ALA A 135 -4.58 0.30 0.97
C ALA A 135 -5.76 0.87 0.20
N GLU A 136 -5.74 2.16 0.00
CA GLU A 136 -6.75 2.87 -0.78
C GLU A 136 -6.14 3.34 -2.10
N GLY A 137 -6.45 2.59 -3.17
CA GLY A 137 -6.06 2.96 -4.54
C GLY A 137 -4.55 3.12 -4.77
N GLY A 138 -3.69 2.42 -4.01
CA GLY A 138 -2.23 2.54 -4.11
C GLY A 138 -1.64 3.85 -3.59
N LEU A 139 -2.47 4.75 -3.05
CA LEU A 139 -2.02 6.07 -2.58
C LEU A 139 -1.79 6.13 -1.07
N LYS A 140 -2.57 5.36 -0.30
CA LYS A 140 -2.54 5.40 1.17
C LYS A 140 -2.47 3.98 1.72
N ILE A 141 -1.56 3.75 2.67
CA ILE A 141 -1.54 2.56 3.52
C ILE A 141 -1.95 2.99 4.93
N THR A 142 -2.95 2.31 5.50
CA THR A 142 -3.35 2.47 6.89
C THR A 142 -2.86 1.28 7.71
N LEU A 143 -2.11 1.53 8.76
CA LEU A 143 -1.65 0.54 9.72
C LEU A 143 -2.41 0.67 11.03
N TYR A 144 -3.01 -0.42 11.48
CA TYR A 144 -3.77 -0.49 12.72
C TYR A 144 -2.94 -1.04 13.87
N ASN A 145 -3.48 -0.98 15.09
CA ASN A 145 -2.90 -1.56 16.30
C ASN A 145 -1.54 -0.98 16.72
N VAL A 146 -1.24 0.26 16.36
CA VAL A 146 0.04 0.91 16.70
C VAL A 146 0.28 0.94 18.21
N ASN A 147 -0.80 1.03 19.03
CA ASN A 147 -0.70 1.10 20.48
C ASN A 147 -0.28 -0.23 21.14
N SER A 148 -0.24 -1.33 20.41
CA SER A 148 0.30 -2.60 20.90
C SER A 148 1.79 -2.77 20.64
N LEU A 149 2.42 -1.89 19.83
CA LEU A 149 3.88 -1.91 19.65
C LEU A 149 4.59 -1.59 20.97
N ASP A 150 5.58 -2.41 21.34
CA ASP A 150 6.52 -2.10 22.41
C ASP A 150 7.89 -1.71 21.81
N PRO A 151 8.28 -0.43 21.87
CA PRO A 151 9.57 0.01 21.31
C PRO A 151 10.79 -0.49 22.10
N ASP A 152 10.59 -1.01 23.31
CA ASP A 152 11.65 -1.52 24.18
C ASP A 152 11.83 -3.04 24.08
N ASP A 153 10.83 -3.74 23.54
CA ASP A 153 10.84 -5.20 23.34
C ASP A 153 10.32 -5.55 21.94
N LEU A 154 11.20 -5.42 20.94
CA LEU A 154 10.86 -5.62 19.53
C LEU A 154 10.85 -7.10 19.17
N ASP A 155 9.69 -7.59 18.78
CA ASP A 155 9.49 -8.90 18.18
C ASP A 155 9.25 -8.77 16.67
N ILE A 156 10.14 -9.35 15.86
CA ILE A 156 10.03 -9.27 14.39
C ILE A 156 8.79 -10.01 13.86
N GLU A 157 8.38 -11.10 14.49
CA GLU A 157 7.17 -11.83 14.09
C GLU A 157 5.91 -10.98 14.35
N PHE A 158 5.86 -10.28 15.50
CA PHE A 158 4.81 -9.30 15.80
C PHE A 158 4.81 -8.17 14.76
N LEU A 159 5.97 -7.60 14.44
CA LEU A 159 6.11 -6.51 13.47
C LEU A 159 5.69 -6.94 12.07
N ASN A 160 6.05 -8.15 11.64
CA ASN A 160 5.65 -8.71 10.36
C ASN A 160 4.16 -8.98 10.31
N TYR A 161 3.60 -9.58 11.36
CA TYR A 161 2.17 -9.88 11.43
C TYR A 161 1.29 -8.62 11.35
N TRP A 162 1.63 -7.57 12.12
CA TRP A 162 0.80 -6.36 12.20
C TRP A 162 1.10 -5.33 11.11
N TYR A 163 2.35 -5.24 10.62
CA TYR A 163 2.74 -4.09 9.79
C TYR A 163 3.44 -4.49 8.49
N PHE A 164 4.57 -5.18 8.56
CA PHE A 164 5.45 -5.27 7.38
C PHE A 164 4.94 -6.21 6.30
N LYS A 165 4.29 -7.32 6.68
CA LYS A 165 3.62 -8.18 5.70
C LYS A 165 2.58 -7.38 4.92
N THR A 166 1.72 -6.61 5.60
CA THR A 166 0.73 -5.73 4.95
C THR A 166 1.41 -4.70 4.06
N MET A 167 2.48 -4.06 4.50
CA MET A 167 3.17 -3.05 3.69
C MET A 167 3.75 -3.63 2.39
N HIS A 168 4.37 -4.79 2.44
CA HIS A 168 4.87 -5.47 1.24
C HIS A 168 3.73 -5.95 0.35
N HIS A 169 2.63 -6.43 0.93
CA HIS A 169 1.42 -6.86 0.24
C HIS A 169 0.81 -5.71 -0.58
N GLU A 170 0.53 -4.59 0.07
CA GLU A 170 -0.06 -3.42 -0.56
C GLU A 170 0.86 -2.79 -1.60
N PHE A 171 2.16 -2.80 -1.35
CA PHE A 171 3.12 -2.32 -2.34
C PHE A 171 3.19 -3.24 -3.57
N ALA A 172 3.07 -4.55 -3.38
CA ALA A 172 2.97 -5.49 -4.49
C ALA A 172 1.70 -5.27 -5.33
N HIS A 173 0.58 -4.84 -4.72
CA HIS A 173 -0.60 -4.39 -5.46
C HIS A 173 -0.30 -3.18 -6.35
N ILE A 174 0.40 -2.18 -5.84
CA ILE A 174 0.83 -1.00 -6.63
C ILE A 174 1.67 -1.44 -7.82
N LEU A 175 2.61 -2.36 -7.61
CA LEU A 175 3.48 -2.85 -8.67
C LEU A 175 2.69 -3.56 -9.77
N HIS A 176 1.82 -4.51 -9.43
CA HIS A 176 1.09 -5.26 -10.45
C HIS A 176 -0.04 -4.45 -11.13
N GLN A 177 -0.61 -3.45 -10.47
CA GLN A 177 -1.55 -2.50 -11.06
C GLN A 177 -0.85 -1.53 -12.03
N THR A 178 0.44 -1.28 -11.84
CA THR A 178 1.26 -0.46 -12.75
C THR A 178 1.73 -1.26 -13.96
N LYS A 179 2.17 -2.50 -13.75
CA LYS A 179 2.58 -3.45 -14.79
C LYS A 179 1.98 -4.82 -14.47
N ASN A 180 1.10 -5.32 -15.33
CA ASN A 180 0.41 -6.58 -15.09
C ASN A 180 1.36 -7.78 -15.07
N TYR A 181 1.09 -8.76 -14.21
CA TYR A 181 1.72 -10.08 -14.27
C TYR A 181 1.02 -11.00 -15.31
N SER A 182 1.64 -12.15 -15.63
CA SER A 182 1.08 -13.12 -16.59
C SER A 182 -0.26 -13.70 -16.10
N THR A 183 -1.24 -13.73 -17.00
CA THR A 183 -2.55 -14.36 -16.74
C THR A 183 -2.45 -15.88 -16.53
N ASP A 184 -1.32 -16.52 -16.90
CA ASP A 184 -1.07 -17.94 -16.63
C ASP A 184 -1.09 -18.26 -15.14
N PHE A 185 -0.76 -17.29 -14.29
CA PHE A 185 -0.90 -17.39 -12.84
C PHE A 185 -2.31 -17.81 -12.41
N ASN A 186 -3.33 -17.21 -13.02
CA ASN A 186 -4.73 -17.43 -12.68
C ASN A 186 -5.23 -18.81 -13.11
N LEU A 187 -4.46 -19.53 -13.95
CA LEU A 187 -4.81 -20.87 -14.45
C LEU A 187 -4.28 -22.01 -13.56
N ILE A 188 -3.37 -21.72 -12.63
CA ILE A 188 -2.73 -22.73 -11.78
C ILE A 188 -3.68 -23.21 -10.66
N SER A 189 -4.41 -22.29 -10.04
CA SER A 189 -5.44 -22.58 -9.04
C SER A 189 -6.75 -21.97 -9.52
N LEU A 190 -7.83 -22.78 -9.53
CA LEU A 190 -9.16 -22.34 -9.96
C LEU A 190 -10.18 -22.27 -8.81
N ASP A 191 -9.81 -22.81 -7.65
CA ASP A 191 -10.69 -23.00 -6.49
C ASP A 191 -10.61 -21.82 -5.50
N TYR A 192 -10.64 -20.58 -6.02
CA TYR A 192 -10.67 -19.38 -5.18
C TYR A 192 -11.97 -19.29 -4.36
N GLN A 193 -11.86 -18.89 -3.10
CA GLN A 193 -12.93 -18.96 -2.10
C GLN A 193 -13.73 -17.65 -1.95
N SER A 194 -13.28 -16.55 -2.58
CA SER A 194 -13.83 -15.20 -2.36
C SER A 194 -13.97 -14.90 -0.85
N GLY A 195 -15.08 -14.37 -0.38
CA GLY A 195 -15.29 -14.08 1.04
C GLY A 195 -15.31 -15.30 1.97
N ALA A 196 -15.40 -16.53 1.45
CA ALA A 196 -15.39 -17.75 2.26
C ALA A 196 -13.99 -18.16 2.76
N TRP A 197 -12.93 -17.49 2.32
CA TRP A 197 -11.55 -17.71 2.77
C TRP A 197 -11.40 -17.70 4.29
N VAL A 198 -12.22 -16.91 4.99
CA VAL A 198 -12.22 -16.81 6.47
C VAL A 198 -12.52 -18.15 7.16
N ASN A 199 -13.15 -19.08 6.47
CA ASN A 199 -13.50 -20.42 6.98
C ASN A 199 -12.45 -21.47 6.60
N LEU A 200 -11.46 -21.12 5.76
CA LEU A 200 -10.43 -22.05 5.33
C LEU A 200 -9.33 -22.14 6.38
N SER A 201 -8.98 -23.37 6.77
CA SER A 201 -7.84 -23.57 7.65
C SER A 201 -6.51 -23.31 6.93
N ASP A 202 -5.47 -22.98 7.69
CA ASP A 202 -4.13 -22.79 7.15
C ASP A 202 -3.61 -24.00 6.37
N GLN A 203 -3.80 -25.21 6.93
CA GLN A 203 -3.44 -26.46 6.24
C GLN A 203 -4.29 -26.67 4.97
N GLY A 204 -5.58 -26.38 5.05
CA GLY A 204 -6.47 -26.49 3.89
C GLY A 204 -6.04 -25.58 2.73
N ALA A 205 -5.64 -24.34 3.04
CA ALA A 205 -5.10 -23.43 2.05
C ALA A 205 -3.84 -23.97 1.38
N LEU A 206 -2.88 -24.47 2.17
CA LEU A 206 -1.65 -25.05 1.65
C LEU A 206 -1.91 -26.25 0.74
N ASP A 207 -2.83 -27.13 1.13
CA ASP A 207 -3.16 -28.34 0.36
C ASP A 207 -3.87 -28.02 -0.96
N MET A 208 -4.61 -26.90 -1.02
CA MET A 208 -5.20 -26.38 -2.24
C MET A 208 -4.21 -25.63 -3.14
N GLY A 209 -3.03 -25.31 -2.63
CA GLY A 209 -1.99 -24.59 -3.36
C GLY A 209 -1.98 -23.08 -3.11
N PHE A 210 -2.50 -22.62 -1.98
CA PHE A 210 -2.46 -21.22 -1.54
C PHE A 210 -1.48 -21.07 -0.36
N ILE A 211 -0.66 -20.02 -0.40
CA ILE A 211 0.37 -19.81 0.63
C ILE A 211 -0.23 -19.41 1.99
N SER A 212 -1.45 -18.90 2.01
CA SER A 212 -2.23 -18.55 3.19
C SER A 212 -3.74 -18.71 2.91
N PRO A 213 -4.61 -18.77 3.93
CA PRO A 213 -6.05 -18.70 3.71
C PRO A 213 -6.47 -17.47 2.91
N TYR A 214 -5.91 -16.30 3.20
CA TYR A 214 -6.24 -15.05 2.50
C TYR A 214 -5.84 -15.09 1.02
N ALA A 215 -4.74 -15.75 0.67
CA ALA A 215 -4.34 -15.96 -0.72
C ALA A 215 -5.43 -16.69 -1.55
N SER A 216 -6.30 -17.48 -0.89
CA SER A 216 -7.41 -18.16 -1.58
C SER A 216 -8.59 -17.23 -1.91
N SER A 217 -8.58 -15.99 -1.50
CA SER A 217 -9.72 -15.10 -1.76
C SER A 217 -9.85 -14.76 -3.24
N GLU A 218 -8.80 -14.29 -3.88
CA GLU A 218 -8.79 -13.88 -5.29
C GLU A 218 -7.37 -14.02 -5.89
N PRO A 219 -7.22 -14.12 -7.24
CA PRO A 219 -5.91 -14.30 -7.87
C PRO A 219 -4.89 -13.19 -7.56
N GLN A 220 -5.31 -11.93 -7.49
CA GLN A 220 -4.41 -10.83 -7.15
C GLN A 220 -3.96 -10.88 -5.71
N GLU A 221 -4.82 -11.30 -4.78
CA GLU A 221 -4.45 -11.49 -3.38
C GLU A 221 -3.43 -12.63 -3.22
N ASP A 222 -3.61 -13.72 -3.97
CA ASP A 222 -2.68 -14.84 -4.02
C ASP A 222 -1.29 -14.40 -4.52
N PHE A 223 -1.27 -13.58 -5.58
CA PHE A 223 -0.03 -13.07 -6.14
C PHE A 223 0.75 -12.21 -5.14
N VAL A 224 0.11 -11.28 -4.46
CA VAL A 224 0.77 -10.37 -3.52
C VAL A 224 1.07 -11.02 -2.16
N GLU A 225 0.26 -11.99 -1.72
CA GLU A 225 0.53 -12.80 -0.52
C GLU A 225 1.83 -13.61 -0.68
N LEU A 226 2.08 -14.20 -1.86
CA LEU A 226 3.33 -14.89 -2.14
C LEU A 226 4.53 -13.95 -1.98
N ILE A 227 4.45 -12.72 -2.47
CA ILE A 227 5.52 -11.72 -2.35
C ILE A 227 5.72 -11.34 -0.89
N SER A 228 4.65 -10.94 -0.22
CA SER A 228 4.72 -10.40 1.14
C SER A 228 5.20 -11.41 2.17
N ILE A 229 4.70 -12.65 2.10
CA ILE A 229 5.13 -13.75 2.99
C ILE A 229 6.58 -14.14 2.69
N TYR A 230 6.96 -14.21 1.41
CA TYR A 230 8.33 -14.58 1.04
C TYR A 230 9.38 -13.58 1.53
N VAL A 231 9.10 -12.29 1.42
CA VAL A 231 10.03 -11.21 1.77
C VAL A 231 10.16 -11.05 3.29
N THR A 232 9.06 -11.20 4.02
CA THR A 232 9.04 -10.99 5.48
C THR A 232 9.57 -12.17 6.29
N HIS A 233 9.78 -13.33 5.68
CA HIS A 233 10.27 -14.52 6.38
C HIS A 233 11.56 -15.07 5.73
N ASP A 234 12.32 -15.81 6.52
CA ASP A 234 13.56 -16.43 6.06
C ASP A 234 13.32 -17.68 5.19
N SER A 235 14.41 -18.21 4.63
CA SER A 235 14.37 -19.39 3.77
C SER A 235 13.94 -20.68 4.51
N ALA A 236 14.19 -20.76 5.81
CA ALA A 236 13.81 -21.91 6.62
C ALA A 236 12.28 -21.92 6.82
N TYR A 237 11.68 -20.76 7.12
CA TYR A 237 10.22 -20.61 7.19
C TYR A 237 9.57 -21.00 5.85
N TRP A 238 10.05 -20.43 4.73
CA TRP A 238 9.52 -20.74 3.40
C TRP A 238 9.57 -22.23 3.07
N THR A 239 10.71 -22.85 3.33
CA THR A 239 10.89 -24.29 3.10
C THR A 239 9.95 -25.13 3.96
N LYS A 240 9.82 -24.78 5.24
CA LYS A 240 8.89 -25.43 6.16
C LYS A 240 7.45 -25.29 5.68
N ARG A 241 7.07 -24.09 5.25
CA ARG A 241 5.73 -23.78 4.74
C ARG A 241 5.38 -24.66 3.54
N LEU A 242 6.26 -24.72 2.53
CA LEU A 242 6.08 -25.58 1.35
C LEU A 242 6.03 -27.07 1.69
N ASN A 243 6.84 -27.50 2.65
CA ASN A 243 6.86 -28.92 3.05
C ASN A 243 5.66 -29.34 3.91
N SER A 244 4.89 -28.37 4.43
CA SER A 244 3.63 -28.62 5.15
C SER A 244 2.47 -28.85 4.19
N ALA A 245 2.57 -28.40 2.94
CA ALA A 245 1.54 -28.60 1.92
C ALA A 245 1.52 -30.05 1.39
N SER A 246 0.39 -30.49 0.86
CA SER A 246 0.33 -31.68 0.04
C SER A 246 1.28 -31.59 -1.18
N ALA A 247 1.62 -32.71 -1.79
CA ALA A 247 2.48 -32.69 -2.99
C ALA A 247 1.89 -31.84 -4.12
N GLU A 248 0.57 -31.89 -4.33
CA GLU A 248 -0.14 -31.09 -5.32
C GLU A 248 -0.14 -29.60 -4.93
N GLY A 249 -0.51 -29.27 -3.67
CA GLY A 249 -0.51 -27.91 -3.16
C GLY A 249 0.85 -27.25 -3.27
N LYS A 250 1.92 -27.97 -2.86
CA LYS A 250 3.29 -27.52 -3.01
C LYS A 250 3.66 -27.20 -4.47
N ALA A 251 3.31 -28.10 -5.40
CA ALA A 251 3.60 -27.88 -6.83
C ALA A 251 2.89 -26.64 -7.37
N LYS A 252 1.63 -26.41 -6.99
CA LYS A 252 0.87 -25.19 -7.37
C LYS A 252 1.53 -23.92 -6.81
N ILE A 253 1.87 -23.90 -5.51
CA ILE A 253 2.53 -22.75 -4.88
C ILE A 253 3.86 -22.45 -5.58
N GLN A 254 4.67 -23.47 -5.87
CA GLN A 254 5.95 -23.28 -6.56
C GLN A 254 5.76 -22.72 -7.97
N ALA A 255 4.85 -23.27 -8.77
CA ALA A 255 4.56 -22.81 -10.12
C ALA A 255 4.10 -21.34 -10.13
N LYS A 256 3.23 -20.94 -9.19
CA LYS A 256 2.82 -19.55 -9.00
C LYS A 256 3.99 -18.65 -8.60
N PHE A 257 4.83 -19.13 -7.70
CA PHE A 257 5.99 -18.37 -7.24
C PHE A 257 7.05 -18.19 -8.32
N ASP A 258 7.22 -19.14 -9.24
CA ASP A 258 8.09 -18.99 -10.41
C ASP A 258 7.61 -17.85 -11.31
N ILE A 259 6.29 -17.69 -11.52
CA ILE A 259 5.70 -16.54 -12.25
C ILE A 259 5.96 -15.23 -11.49
N VAL A 260 5.84 -15.22 -10.16
CA VAL A 260 6.18 -14.04 -9.33
C VAL A 260 7.63 -13.63 -9.55
N LYS A 261 8.56 -14.58 -9.48
CA LYS A 261 10.00 -14.32 -9.72
C LYS A 261 10.26 -13.76 -11.11
N GLU A 262 9.70 -14.40 -12.14
CA GLU A 262 9.83 -13.94 -13.52
C GLU A 262 9.26 -12.52 -13.71
N TYR A 263 8.10 -12.24 -13.14
CA TYR A 263 7.48 -10.92 -13.20
C TYR A 263 8.34 -9.85 -12.56
N LEU A 264 8.84 -10.07 -11.35
CA LEU A 264 9.69 -9.09 -10.66
C LEU A 264 11.01 -8.87 -11.42
N GLN A 265 11.59 -9.93 -11.96
CA GLN A 265 12.81 -9.84 -12.75
C GLN A 265 12.59 -9.11 -14.08
N THR A 266 11.54 -9.45 -14.82
CA THR A 266 11.34 -8.93 -16.18
C THR A 266 10.69 -7.56 -16.22
N SER A 267 9.68 -7.33 -15.36
CA SER A 267 8.95 -6.07 -15.30
C SER A 267 9.64 -5.01 -14.44
N TRP A 268 10.31 -5.41 -13.36
CA TRP A 268 10.86 -4.50 -12.37
C TRP A 268 12.38 -4.55 -12.24
N ASN A 269 13.03 -5.48 -12.94
CA ASN A 269 14.49 -5.65 -13.00
C ASN A 269 15.14 -5.93 -11.63
N PHE A 270 14.47 -6.71 -10.78
CA PHE A 270 15.08 -7.17 -9.53
C PHE A 270 14.71 -8.62 -9.19
N ASN A 271 15.58 -9.25 -8.42
CA ASN A 271 15.34 -10.57 -7.85
C ASN A 271 14.72 -10.46 -6.46
N ILE A 272 13.62 -11.16 -6.23
CA ILE A 272 12.93 -11.16 -4.93
C ILE A 272 13.79 -11.78 -3.82
N ASP A 273 14.72 -12.68 -4.16
CA ASP A 273 15.66 -13.28 -3.19
C ASP A 273 16.57 -12.18 -2.60
N ASP A 274 17.06 -11.26 -3.44
CA ASP A 274 17.88 -10.12 -2.98
C ASP A 274 17.07 -9.19 -2.05
N LEU A 275 15.80 -8.92 -2.38
CA LEU A 275 14.93 -8.13 -1.51
C LEU A 275 14.73 -8.80 -0.16
N ARG A 276 14.44 -10.10 -0.14
CA ARG A 276 14.32 -10.87 1.10
C ARG A 276 15.58 -10.79 1.93
N ASP A 277 16.75 -11.00 1.33
CA ASP A 277 18.03 -11.01 2.04
C ASP A 277 18.31 -9.64 2.68
N ILE A 278 17.98 -8.54 1.99
CA ILE A 278 18.07 -7.18 2.55
C ILE A 278 17.12 -7.02 3.73
N VAL A 279 15.84 -7.39 3.58
CA VAL A 279 14.82 -7.27 4.64
C VAL A 279 15.20 -8.10 5.85
N GLN A 280 15.62 -9.36 5.66
CA GLN A 280 16.03 -10.24 6.77
C GLN A 280 17.29 -9.73 7.48
N ARG A 281 18.27 -9.24 6.76
CA ARG A 281 19.46 -8.62 7.34
C ARG A 281 19.09 -7.38 8.18
N ARG A 282 18.21 -6.51 7.67
CA ARG A 282 17.73 -5.33 8.39
C ARG A 282 16.89 -5.71 9.60
N SER A 283 16.07 -6.74 9.50
CA SER A 283 15.30 -7.29 10.63
C SER A 283 16.19 -7.73 11.79
N GLY A 284 17.36 -8.30 11.50
CA GLY A 284 18.36 -8.65 12.53
C GLY A 284 19.04 -7.44 13.22
N LEU A 285 18.84 -6.24 12.70
CA LEU A 285 19.49 -5.02 13.22
C LEU A 285 18.55 -4.10 14.02
N ILE A 286 17.25 -4.41 14.10
CA ILE A 286 16.24 -3.53 14.73
C ILE A 286 16.53 -3.22 16.19
N GLY A 287 17.10 -4.16 16.96
CA GLY A 287 17.47 -3.97 18.36
C GLY A 287 18.54 -2.89 18.61
N GLY A 288 19.25 -2.47 17.56
CA GLY A 288 20.23 -1.38 17.64
C GLY A 288 19.70 0.00 17.24
N LEU A 289 18.43 0.12 16.87
CA LEU A 289 17.84 1.38 16.41
C LEU A 289 17.44 2.28 17.57
N ASP A 290 17.74 3.55 17.44
CA ASP A 290 17.12 4.57 18.31
C ASP A 290 15.69 4.88 17.79
N LEU A 291 14.70 4.32 18.43
CA LEU A 291 13.29 4.50 18.10
C LEU A 291 12.61 5.64 18.88
N LYS A 292 13.33 6.31 19.77
CA LYS A 292 12.75 7.30 20.70
C LYS A 292 13.17 8.73 20.40
N SER A 293 14.42 8.97 20.00
CA SER A 293 14.89 10.33 19.73
C SER A 293 14.47 10.82 18.34
N LEU A 294 14.33 12.13 18.19
CA LEU A 294 13.98 12.79 16.93
C LEU A 294 15.16 13.63 16.39
N ASN A 295 16.39 13.24 16.76
CA ASN A 295 17.61 13.92 16.31
C ASN A 295 17.97 13.61 14.86
#